data_0140699324f2f6b634dddaf557492393
#
_entry.id   0140699324f2f6b634dddaf557492393
#
_cell.length_a   1.000
_cell.length_b   1.000
_cell.length_c   1.000
_cell.angle_alpha   90.00
_cell.angle_beta   90.00
_cell.angle_gamma   90.00
#
_symmetry.space_group_name_H-M   'P 1'
#
loop_
_entity.id
_entity.type
_entity.pdbx_description
1 polymer ?
#
loop_
_entity_poly.entity_id
_entity_poly.type
_entity_poly.pdbx_seq_one_letter_code
_entity_poly.pdbx_strand_id
1 'polypeptide(L)'
;VKLALENFGYKSELIAYSDDLDGLRKIPEGMQEFGLEEHIAKPVSLIPDPYGCHDSYGMHMSSILLEGLEKVGIKYEFRRAVDTYKQGLLKDQIHTILQNSTKIGEKIAELVGQEKYQKYLPYFPVCAECNRLYTAEATEYISNEKKVKYKCHDTAISSKVIKGCGHEGEADITKDLGKLAWKVEFAARWSAFDIRFEAYGKDIMDSVKVNDWVADEILGVPHPHHVK
;
A
#
# COMPACT_ATOMS: atom_id res chain seq x y z
N VAL A 1 9.89 8.26 19.69
CA VAL A 1 11.22 8.07 19.09
C VAL A 1 11.79 9.40 18.61
N LYS A 2 11.12 10.14 17.68
CA LYS A 2 11.62 11.43 17.15
C LYS A 2 12.06 12.39 18.25
N LEU A 3 11.17 12.74 19.18
CA LEU A 3 11.50 13.65 20.29
C LEU A 3 12.66 13.16 21.17
N ALA A 4 12.74 11.84 21.40
CA ALA A 4 13.85 11.27 22.17
C ALA A 4 15.18 11.44 21.41
N LEU A 5 15.23 11.15 20.13
CA LEU A 5 16.41 11.34 19.30
C LEU A 5 16.86 12.81 19.28
N GLU A 6 15.93 13.74 19.12
CA GLU A 6 16.21 15.17 19.12
C GLU A 6 16.76 15.65 20.47
N ASN A 7 16.23 15.13 21.59
CA ASN A 7 16.75 15.42 22.94
C ASN A 7 18.20 14.92 23.16
N PHE A 8 18.60 13.86 22.43
CA PHE A 8 19.98 13.37 22.41
C PHE A 8 20.86 14.06 21.36
N GLY A 9 20.35 15.11 20.68
CA GLY A 9 21.10 15.90 19.70
C GLY A 9 21.14 15.31 18.29
N TYR A 10 20.37 14.26 18.01
CA TYR A 10 20.26 13.69 16.67
C TYR A 10 19.20 14.44 15.85
N LYS A 11 19.47 14.66 14.57
CA LYS A 11 18.44 15.09 13.63
C LYS A 11 17.55 13.89 13.30
N SER A 12 16.25 14.09 13.35
CA SER A 12 15.29 13.07 12.96
C SER A 12 14.08 13.67 12.24
N GLU A 13 13.59 12.97 11.26
CA GLU A 13 12.39 13.30 10.50
C GLU A 13 11.32 12.24 10.77
N LEU A 14 10.07 12.65 10.83
CA LEU A 14 8.93 11.76 10.95
C LEU A 14 8.10 11.88 9.68
N ILE A 15 7.90 10.77 9.00
CA ILE A 15 6.95 10.68 7.89
C ILE A 15 5.63 10.12 8.44
N ALA A 16 4.57 10.92 8.37
CA ALA A 16 3.20 10.47 8.57
C ALA A 16 2.69 9.97 7.21
N TYR A 17 2.65 8.65 7.03
CA TYR A 17 2.25 8.05 5.77
C TYR A 17 0.79 7.59 5.83
N SER A 18 -0.02 8.03 4.85
CA SER A 18 -1.40 7.59 4.70
C SER A 18 -1.50 6.48 3.65
N ASP A 19 -1.99 5.31 4.04
CA ASP A 19 -2.26 4.18 3.15
C ASP A 19 -3.57 4.38 2.34
N ASP A 20 -3.82 5.59 1.83
CA ASP A 20 -5.05 5.98 1.16
C ASP A 20 -5.28 5.36 -0.23
N LEU A 21 -4.31 4.58 -0.73
CA LEU A 21 -4.51 3.64 -1.84
C LEU A 21 -5.04 2.28 -1.40
N ASP A 22 -5.18 2.00 -0.12
CA ASP A 22 -5.86 0.79 0.32
C ASP A 22 -7.34 0.82 -0.08
N GLY A 23 -7.81 -0.32 -0.58
CA GLY A 23 -9.21 -0.47 -0.95
C GLY A 23 -10.11 -0.61 0.27
N LEU A 24 -11.28 0.01 0.24
CA LEU A 24 -12.30 -0.15 1.26
C LEU A 24 -12.75 -1.61 1.33
N ARG A 25 -12.46 -2.31 2.43
CA ARG A 25 -12.77 -3.75 2.58
C ARG A 25 -14.11 -4.03 3.22
N LYS A 26 -14.56 -3.12 4.07
CA LYS A 26 -15.85 -3.18 4.77
C LYS A 26 -16.30 -1.77 5.12
N ILE A 27 -17.60 -1.60 5.28
CA ILE A 27 -18.15 -0.33 5.79
C ILE A 27 -17.88 -0.27 7.28
N PRO A 28 -17.25 0.80 7.78
CA PRO A 28 -17.05 0.97 9.22
C PRO A 28 -18.38 1.03 9.97
N GLU A 29 -18.36 0.61 11.23
CA GLU A 29 -19.52 0.74 12.10
C GLU A 29 -19.92 2.21 12.25
N GLY A 30 -21.21 2.51 12.17
CA GLY A 30 -21.73 3.87 12.20
C GLY A 30 -21.72 4.60 10.86
N MET A 31 -21.24 3.97 9.78
CA MET A 31 -21.17 4.59 8.44
C MET A 31 -22.12 3.97 7.40
N GLN A 32 -23.11 3.18 7.84
CA GLN A 32 -24.03 2.47 6.93
C GLN A 32 -24.92 3.42 6.12
N GLU A 33 -25.19 4.62 6.62
CA GLU A 33 -26.07 5.60 5.99
C GLU A 33 -25.39 6.39 4.85
N PHE A 34 -24.06 6.26 4.68
CA PHE A 34 -23.32 7.04 3.71
C PHE A 34 -23.20 6.43 2.31
N GLY A 35 -23.90 5.31 2.03
CA GLY A 35 -23.90 4.69 0.70
C GLY A 35 -22.55 4.15 0.24
N LEU A 36 -21.69 3.73 1.16
CA LEU A 36 -20.33 3.28 0.85
C LEU A 36 -20.26 1.88 0.21
N GLU A 37 -21.39 1.17 0.07
CA GLU A 37 -21.47 -0.19 -0.51
C GLU A 37 -20.93 -0.25 -1.93
N GLU A 38 -21.23 0.72 -2.76
CA GLU A 38 -20.75 0.80 -4.15
C GLU A 38 -19.24 1.06 -4.27
N HIS A 39 -18.62 1.50 -3.17
CA HIS A 39 -17.20 1.82 -3.11
C HIS A 39 -16.33 0.69 -2.56
N ILE A 40 -16.91 -0.44 -2.16
CA ILE A 40 -16.12 -1.59 -1.70
C ILE A 40 -15.08 -1.99 -2.77
N ALA A 41 -13.86 -2.25 -2.32
CA ALA A 41 -12.67 -2.53 -3.10
C ALA A 41 -12.06 -1.35 -3.88
N LYS A 42 -12.66 -0.15 -3.87
CA LYS A 42 -12.03 1.06 -4.42
C LYS A 42 -11.02 1.63 -3.41
N PRO A 43 -9.89 2.18 -3.86
CA PRO A 43 -8.99 2.95 -3.00
C PRO A 43 -9.74 4.04 -2.24
N VAL A 44 -9.46 4.20 -0.94
CA VAL A 44 -10.17 5.21 -0.14
C VAL A 44 -9.90 6.64 -0.57
N SER A 45 -8.79 6.88 -1.29
CA SER A 45 -8.49 8.16 -1.95
C SER A 45 -9.37 8.46 -3.17
N LEU A 46 -10.06 7.46 -3.73
CA LEU A 46 -10.99 7.61 -4.85
C LEU A 46 -12.47 7.61 -4.41
N ILE A 47 -12.72 7.52 -3.12
CA ILE A 47 -14.07 7.55 -2.55
C ILE A 47 -14.37 8.99 -2.14
N PRO A 48 -15.50 9.61 -2.58
CA PRO A 48 -15.90 10.91 -2.10
C PRO A 48 -15.97 10.94 -0.56
N ASP A 49 -15.60 12.07 0.03
CA ASP A 49 -15.72 12.22 1.48
C ASP A 49 -17.20 12.23 1.90
N PRO A 50 -17.65 11.26 2.72
CA PRO A 50 -19.04 11.18 3.16
C PRO A 50 -19.49 12.40 3.97
N TYR A 51 -18.54 13.14 4.57
CA TYR A 51 -18.81 14.33 5.38
C TYR A 51 -18.73 15.62 4.57
N GLY A 52 -18.22 15.56 3.33
CA GLY A 52 -18.14 16.68 2.41
C GLY A 52 -17.17 17.81 2.79
N CYS A 53 -16.22 17.55 3.68
CA CYS A 53 -15.26 18.55 4.16
C CYS A 53 -13.82 18.35 3.62
N HIS A 54 -13.56 17.24 2.93
CA HIS A 54 -12.27 16.92 2.32
C HIS A 54 -12.46 16.37 0.88
N ASP A 55 -11.39 16.31 0.11
CA ASP A 55 -11.40 15.85 -1.28
C ASP A 55 -11.76 14.36 -1.41
N SER A 56 -11.49 13.57 -0.37
CA SER A 56 -11.78 12.14 -0.36
C SER A 56 -11.95 11.61 1.06
N TYR A 57 -12.60 10.44 1.16
CA TYR A 57 -12.70 9.70 2.42
C TYR A 57 -11.32 9.40 3.02
N GLY A 58 -10.34 9.01 2.19
CA GLY A 58 -8.97 8.80 2.64
C GLY A 58 -8.33 10.05 3.24
N MET A 59 -8.56 11.23 2.64
CA MET A 59 -8.05 12.49 3.17
C MET A 59 -8.76 12.89 4.47
N HIS A 60 -10.08 12.68 4.57
CA HIS A 60 -10.83 12.92 5.81
C HIS A 60 -10.24 12.09 6.97
N MET A 61 -10.04 10.79 6.77
CA MET A 61 -9.48 9.92 7.81
C MET A 61 -8.04 10.30 8.18
N SER A 62 -7.25 10.73 7.19
CA SER A 62 -5.88 11.19 7.43
C SER A 62 -5.85 12.48 8.24
N SER A 63 -6.78 13.41 8.02
CA SER A 63 -6.82 14.69 8.75
C SER A 63 -6.99 14.50 10.26
N ILE A 64 -7.72 13.49 10.68
CA ILE A 64 -7.90 13.15 12.10
C ILE A 64 -6.57 12.77 12.76
N LEU A 65 -5.74 11.98 12.05
CA LEU A 65 -4.39 11.63 12.54
C LEU A 65 -3.50 12.88 12.61
N LEU A 66 -3.52 13.72 11.56
CA LEU A 66 -2.68 14.91 11.46
C LEU A 66 -3.02 15.92 12.55
N GLU A 67 -4.30 16.18 12.80
CA GLU A 67 -4.76 17.00 13.91
C GLU A 67 -4.27 16.48 15.26
N GLY A 68 -4.25 15.16 15.45
CA GLY A 68 -3.70 14.52 16.66
C GLY A 68 -2.21 14.83 16.83
N LEU A 69 -1.41 14.71 15.75
CA LEU A 69 0.02 15.03 15.77
C LEU A 69 0.28 16.52 16.05
N GLU A 70 -0.51 17.40 15.47
CA GLU A 70 -0.42 18.85 15.67
C GLU A 70 -0.75 19.24 17.12
N LYS A 71 -1.81 18.66 17.71
CA LYS A 71 -2.19 18.91 19.12
C LYS A 71 -1.08 18.55 20.12
N VAL A 72 -0.25 17.58 19.80
CA VAL A 72 0.91 17.21 20.64
C VAL A 72 2.21 17.87 20.18
N GLY A 73 2.17 18.78 19.20
CA GLY A 73 3.31 19.57 18.75
C GLY A 73 4.37 18.78 17.97
N ILE A 74 4.03 17.62 17.41
CA ILE A 74 4.97 16.79 16.65
C ILE A 74 5.07 17.31 15.22
N LYS A 75 6.27 17.68 14.78
CA LYS A 75 6.55 18.03 13.38
C LYS A 75 6.71 16.77 12.56
N TYR A 76 6.07 16.72 11.40
CA TYR A 76 6.08 15.58 10.48
C TYR A 76 6.10 16.06 9.02
N GLU A 77 6.51 15.18 8.12
CA GLU A 77 6.24 15.27 6.69
C GLU A 77 5.04 14.37 6.39
N PHE A 78 3.99 14.93 5.80
CA PHE A 78 2.83 14.14 5.40
C PHE A 78 3.00 13.61 3.99
N ARG A 79 2.81 12.29 3.82
CA ARG A 79 2.82 11.63 2.51
C ARG A 79 1.58 10.75 2.35
N ARG A 80 0.96 10.86 1.18
CA ARG A 80 -0.16 10.01 0.79
C ARG A 80 0.33 8.92 -0.16
N ALA A 81 -0.21 7.72 -0.02
CA ALA A 81 0.09 6.63 -0.95
C ALA A 81 -0.30 6.99 -2.38
N VAL A 82 -1.49 7.57 -2.60
CA VAL A 82 -1.95 7.99 -3.93
C VAL A 82 -0.98 8.94 -4.61
N ASP A 83 -0.43 9.90 -3.91
CA ASP A 83 0.53 10.86 -4.46
C ASP A 83 1.90 10.22 -4.68
N THR A 84 2.34 9.38 -3.74
CA THR A 84 3.59 8.63 -3.82
C THR A 84 3.66 7.77 -5.08
N TYR A 85 2.58 7.03 -5.38
CA TYR A 85 2.50 6.19 -6.57
C TYR A 85 2.33 7.02 -7.85
N LYS A 86 1.44 8.02 -7.88
CA LYS A 86 1.24 8.91 -9.04
C LYS A 86 2.52 9.66 -9.45
N GLN A 87 3.32 10.08 -8.49
CA GLN A 87 4.60 10.76 -8.74
C GLN A 87 5.73 9.79 -9.09
N GLY A 88 5.47 8.48 -9.08
CA GLY A 88 6.45 7.44 -9.39
C GLY A 88 7.61 7.37 -8.40
N LEU A 89 7.40 7.77 -7.13
CA LEU A 89 8.46 7.79 -6.11
C LEU A 89 8.94 6.38 -5.73
N LEU A 90 8.15 5.35 -6.01
CA LEU A 90 8.47 3.93 -5.77
C LEU A 90 8.76 3.15 -7.07
N LYS A 91 8.84 3.82 -8.23
CA LYS A 91 8.91 3.15 -9.55
C LYS A 91 10.07 2.16 -9.68
N ASP A 92 11.24 2.51 -9.13
CA ASP A 92 12.44 1.67 -9.24
C ASP A 92 12.35 0.45 -8.31
N GLN A 93 11.81 0.64 -7.11
CA GLN A 93 11.54 -0.44 -6.16
C GLN A 93 10.45 -1.38 -6.68
N ILE A 94 9.35 -0.85 -7.23
CA ILE A 94 8.29 -1.63 -7.86
C ILE A 94 8.86 -2.46 -9.01
N HIS A 95 9.65 -1.85 -9.89
CA HIS A 95 10.31 -2.54 -10.99
C HIS A 95 11.16 -3.71 -10.51
N THR A 96 12.05 -3.48 -9.53
CA THR A 96 12.93 -4.51 -8.97
C THR A 96 12.12 -5.64 -8.29
N ILE A 97 11.09 -5.30 -7.52
CA ILE A 97 10.21 -6.28 -6.87
C ILE A 97 9.49 -7.15 -7.91
N LEU A 98 8.93 -6.54 -8.95
CA LEU A 98 8.20 -7.28 -9.98
C LEU A 98 9.12 -8.17 -10.82
N GLN A 99 10.36 -7.75 -11.10
CA GLN A 99 11.36 -8.61 -11.76
C GLN A 99 11.74 -9.83 -10.91
N ASN A 100 11.63 -9.74 -9.59
CA ASN A 100 11.95 -10.82 -8.66
C ASN A 100 10.69 -11.49 -8.07
N SER A 101 9.53 -11.32 -8.69
CA SER A 101 8.23 -11.76 -8.16
C SER A 101 8.18 -13.26 -7.86
N THR A 102 8.79 -14.12 -8.68
CA THR A 102 8.88 -15.57 -8.45
C THR A 102 9.63 -15.89 -7.16
N LYS A 103 10.85 -15.35 -7.00
CA LYS A 103 11.66 -15.54 -5.78
C LYS A 103 10.95 -15.01 -4.53
N ILE A 104 10.26 -13.87 -4.67
CA ILE A 104 9.46 -13.26 -3.60
C ILE A 104 8.26 -14.15 -3.25
N GLY A 105 7.55 -14.67 -4.25
CA GLY A 105 6.39 -15.54 -4.03
C GLY A 105 6.75 -16.82 -3.30
N GLU A 106 7.87 -17.45 -3.65
CA GLU A 106 8.43 -18.61 -2.96
C GLU A 106 8.76 -18.28 -1.49
N LYS A 107 9.39 -17.11 -1.27
CA LYS A 107 9.75 -16.68 0.09
C LYS A 107 8.54 -16.33 0.94
N ILE A 108 7.50 -15.72 0.37
CA ILE A 108 6.23 -15.49 1.06
C ILE A 108 5.58 -16.81 1.49
N ALA A 109 5.57 -17.82 0.60
CA ALA A 109 5.03 -19.14 0.92
C ALA A 109 5.84 -19.81 2.06
N GLU A 110 7.18 -19.73 2.00
CA GLU A 110 8.07 -20.26 3.04
C GLU A 110 7.85 -19.60 4.41
N LEU A 111 7.85 -18.27 4.46
CA LEU A 111 7.83 -17.53 5.72
C LEU A 111 6.45 -17.45 6.38
N VAL A 112 5.38 -17.37 5.57
CA VAL A 112 4.03 -17.07 6.08
C VAL A 112 2.92 -17.95 5.50
N GLY A 113 3.26 -18.98 4.73
CA GLY A 113 2.32 -19.98 4.21
C GLY A 113 1.33 -19.44 3.17
N GLN A 114 1.61 -18.32 2.51
CA GLN A 114 0.73 -17.72 1.51
C GLN A 114 1.16 -18.06 0.08
N GLU A 115 0.66 -19.17 -0.45
CA GLU A 115 1.03 -19.68 -1.78
C GLU A 115 0.53 -18.88 -2.97
N LYS A 116 -0.48 -18.00 -2.78
CA LYS A 116 -1.07 -17.24 -3.88
C LYS A 116 -0.06 -16.41 -4.67
N TYR A 117 0.98 -15.89 -4.01
CA TYR A 117 2.02 -15.09 -4.64
C TYR A 117 3.04 -15.89 -5.46
N GLN A 118 2.94 -17.21 -5.46
CA GLN A 118 3.66 -18.07 -6.43
C GLN A 118 3.02 -18.02 -7.82
N LYS A 119 1.74 -17.60 -7.90
CA LYS A 119 0.97 -17.52 -9.15
C LYS A 119 0.70 -16.09 -9.59
N TYR A 120 0.57 -15.17 -8.64
CA TYR A 120 0.16 -13.80 -8.88
C TYR A 120 1.24 -12.82 -8.46
N LEU A 121 1.34 -11.72 -9.21
CA LEU A 121 2.27 -10.65 -8.87
C LEU A 121 1.87 -9.99 -7.54
N PRO A 122 2.84 -9.56 -6.71
CA PRO A 122 2.57 -8.83 -5.48
C PRO A 122 2.23 -7.35 -5.76
N TYR A 123 1.35 -7.10 -6.73
CA TYR A 123 0.92 -5.79 -7.17
C TYR A 123 -0.58 -5.79 -7.50
N PHE A 124 -1.27 -4.76 -7.09
CA PHE A 124 -2.70 -4.55 -7.35
C PHE A 124 -2.87 -3.31 -8.22
N PRO A 125 -3.11 -3.44 -9.52
CA PRO A 125 -3.54 -2.31 -10.34
C PRO A 125 -4.94 -1.86 -9.96
N VAL A 126 -5.22 -0.57 -10.09
CA VAL A 126 -6.59 -0.07 -10.04
C VAL A 126 -7.23 -0.30 -11.39
N CYS A 127 -8.33 -1.04 -11.43
CA CYS A 127 -9.04 -1.31 -12.68
C CYS A 127 -9.48 -0.01 -13.37
N ALA A 128 -9.11 0.18 -14.63
CA ALA A 128 -9.42 1.39 -15.39
C ALA A 128 -10.93 1.63 -15.58
N GLU A 129 -11.75 0.56 -15.56
CA GLU A 129 -13.20 0.67 -15.79
C GLU A 129 -13.99 0.87 -14.50
N CYS A 130 -13.71 0.09 -13.44
CA CYS A 130 -14.53 0.12 -12.22
C CYS A 130 -13.84 0.77 -11.01
N ASN A 131 -12.59 1.21 -11.15
CA ASN A 131 -11.75 1.82 -10.11
C ASN A 131 -11.56 0.92 -8.86
N ARG A 132 -11.77 -0.39 -8.95
CA ARG A 132 -11.50 -1.32 -7.86
C ARG A 132 -10.08 -1.84 -7.89
N LEU A 133 -9.51 -2.00 -6.71
CA LEU A 133 -8.12 -2.45 -6.52
C LEU A 133 -8.05 -3.97 -6.39
N TYR A 134 -8.85 -4.57 -5.51
CA TYR A 134 -8.69 -5.98 -5.15
C TYR A 134 -9.35 -6.96 -6.13
N THR A 135 -10.16 -6.47 -7.06
CA THR A 135 -10.74 -7.28 -8.14
C THR A 135 -9.85 -7.34 -9.39
N ALA A 136 -8.87 -6.44 -9.50
CA ALA A 136 -7.90 -6.41 -10.59
C ALA A 136 -6.68 -7.26 -10.22
N GLU A 137 -6.60 -8.46 -10.77
CA GLU A 137 -5.52 -9.40 -10.53
C GLU A 137 -4.41 -9.23 -11.57
N ALA A 138 -3.20 -8.93 -11.07
CA ALA A 138 -2.02 -8.78 -11.89
C ALA A 138 -1.44 -10.15 -12.26
N THR A 139 -1.33 -10.46 -13.57
CA THR A 139 -0.96 -11.76 -14.09
C THR A 139 0.44 -11.82 -14.70
N GLU A 140 0.90 -10.73 -15.30
CA GLU A 140 2.18 -10.68 -16.02
C GLU A 140 2.83 -9.30 -15.86
N TYR A 141 4.15 -9.27 -15.69
CA TYR A 141 4.94 -8.04 -15.73
C TYR A 141 5.78 -7.96 -17.00
N ILE A 142 5.52 -6.95 -17.83
CA ILE A 142 6.28 -6.65 -19.06
C ILE A 142 7.40 -5.67 -18.69
N SER A 143 8.54 -6.21 -18.35
CA SER A 143 9.66 -5.47 -17.75
C SER A 143 10.19 -4.32 -18.61
N ASN A 144 10.33 -4.54 -19.94
CA ASN A 144 10.82 -3.53 -20.90
C ASN A 144 9.84 -2.36 -21.10
N GLU A 145 8.55 -2.58 -20.86
CA GLU A 145 7.50 -1.56 -20.97
C GLU A 145 7.10 -0.97 -19.62
N LYS A 146 7.56 -1.57 -18.53
CA LYS A 146 7.15 -1.25 -17.15
C LYS A 146 5.64 -1.33 -16.94
N LYS A 147 5.00 -2.31 -17.57
CA LYS A 147 3.55 -2.53 -17.50
C LYS A 147 3.20 -3.85 -16.84
N VAL A 148 2.06 -3.85 -16.19
CA VAL A 148 1.44 -5.04 -15.60
C VAL A 148 0.15 -5.34 -16.34
N LYS A 149 0.02 -6.56 -16.89
CA LYS A 149 -1.27 -7.05 -17.39
C LYS A 149 -2.14 -7.49 -16.24
N TYR A 150 -3.42 -7.20 -16.32
CA TYR A 150 -4.39 -7.59 -15.30
C TYR A 150 -5.74 -7.96 -15.87
N LYS A 151 -6.49 -8.71 -15.06
CA LYS A 151 -7.90 -9.03 -15.31
C LYS A 151 -8.73 -8.70 -14.07
N CYS A 152 -9.84 -7.99 -14.28
CA CYS A 152 -10.79 -7.66 -13.23
C CYS A 152 -11.84 -8.78 -13.12
N HIS A 153 -11.85 -9.50 -12.01
CA HIS A 153 -12.74 -10.64 -11.78
C HIS A 153 -13.36 -10.60 -10.38
N ASP A 154 -14.34 -11.48 -10.16
CA ASP A 154 -14.99 -11.62 -8.85
C ASP A 154 -13.98 -12.05 -7.79
N THR A 155 -13.96 -11.36 -6.66
CA THR A 155 -12.98 -11.59 -5.59
C THR A 155 -13.66 -11.62 -4.23
N ALA A 156 -13.29 -12.58 -3.40
CA ALA A 156 -13.74 -12.63 -2.01
C ALA A 156 -12.97 -11.60 -1.17
N ILE A 157 -13.67 -10.66 -0.56
CA ILE A 157 -13.14 -9.68 0.37
C ILE A 157 -13.87 -9.84 1.70
N SER A 158 -13.15 -10.20 2.76
CA SER A 158 -13.75 -10.60 4.03
C SER A 158 -14.76 -11.75 3.81
N SER A 159 -16.04 -11.56 4.13
CA SER A 159 -17.11 -12.57 3.96
C SER A 159 -17.97 -12.35 2.71
N LYS A 160 -17.64 -11.38 1.85
CA LYS A 160 -18.47 -11.00 0.69
C LYS A 160 -17.70 -11.24 -0.61
N VAL A 161 -18.42 -11.69 -1.65
CA VAL A 161 -17.89 -11.72 -3.02
C VAL A 161 -18.19 -10.36 -3.65
N ILE A 162 -17.14 -9.66 -4.06
CA ILE A 162 -17.23 -8.40 -4.79
C ILE A 162 -17.09 -8.71 -6.27
N LYS A 163 -18.06 -8.23 -7.04
CA LYS A 163 -18.10 -8.45 -8.49
C LYS A 163 -17.02 -7.63 -9.21
N GLY A 164 -16.22 -8.30 -10.03
CA GLY A 164 -15.39 -7.66 -11.02
C GLY A 164 -16.20 -7.19 -12.22
N CYS A 165 -15.64 -6.29 -13.03
CA CYS A 165 -16.29 -5.81 -14.26
C CYS A 165 -15.92 -6.61 -15.52
N GLY A 166 -15.02 -7.58 -15.42
CA GLY A 166 -14.54 -8.38 -16.54
C GLY A 166 -13.48 -7.71 -17.41
N HIS A 167 -13.11 -6.46 -17.12
CA HIS A 167 -12.10 -5.73 -17.90
C HIS A 167 -10.73 -6.42 -17.85
N GLU A 168 -10.09 -6.52 -19.02
CA GLU A 168 -8.69 -6.92 -19.16
C GLU A 168 -7.89 -5.72 -19.67
N GLY A 169 -6.78 -5.42 -19.05
CA GLY A 169 -6.00 -4.25 -19.40
C GLY A 169 -4.55 -4.32 -18.97
N GLU A 170 -3.85 -3.23 -19.26
CA GLU A 170 -2.47 -3.01 -18.83
C GLU A 170 -2.40 -1.76 -17.97
N ALA A 171 -1.57 -1.80 -16.92
CA ALA A 171 -1.28 -0.66 -16.07
C ALA A 171 0.23 -0.36 -16.11
N ASP A 172 0.60 0.85 -16.41
CA ASP A 172 1.97 1.35 -16.37
C ASP A 172 2.35 1.70 -14.93
N ILE A 173 3.29 0.97 -14.35
CA ILE A 173 3.70 1.15 -12.95
C ILE A 173 4.32 2.52 -12.63
N THR A 174 4.59 3.34 -13.63
CA THR A 174 5.23 4.66 -13.47
C THR A 174 4.24 5.80 -13.41
N LYS A 175 2.97 5.58 -13.79
CA LYS A 175 1.96 6.65 -13.92
C LYS A 175 0.53 6.22 -13.60
N ASP A 176 0.18 4.94 -13.81
CA ASP A 176 -1.17 4.46 -13.54
C ASP A 176 -1.34 4.09 -12.07
N LEU A 177 -2.56 4.20 -11.56
CA LEU A 177 -2.82 3.84 -10.17
C LEU A 177 -2.74 2.34 -9.94
N GLY A 178 -2.05 2.01 -8.91
CA GLY A 178 -1.91 0.66 -8.39
C GLY A 178 -1.03 0.69 -7.16
N LYS A 179 -0.93 -0.42 -6.47
CA LYS A 179 -0.07 -0.51 -5.29
C LYS A 179 0.55 -1.90 -5.12
N LEU A 180 1.68 -1.95 -4.46
CA LEU A 180 2.29 -3.19 -4.01
C LEU A 180 1.43 -3.85 -2.92
N ALA A 181 1.50 -5.17 -2.84
CA ALA A 181 0.96 -5.90 -1.69
C ALA A 181 1.75 -5.56 -0.42
N TRP A 182 1.09 -5.50 0.73
CA TRP A 182 1.74 -5.21 2.03
C TRP A 182 2.92 -6.14 2.36
N LYS A 183 2.97 -7.32 1.74
CA LYS A 183 4.08 -8.26 1.89
C LYS A 183 5.41 -7.73 1.32
N VAL A 184 5.38 -6.68 0.49
CA VAL A 184 6.57 -6.10 -0.17
C VAL A 184 6.57 -4.57 -0.18
N GLU A 185 5.45 -3.92 0.17
CA GLU A 185 5.30 -2.47 0.06
C GLU A 185 6.13 -1.69 1.07
N PHE A 186 6.24 -2.20 2.30
CA PHE A 186 7.04 -1.54 3.33
C PHE A 186 8.52 -1.49 2.92
N ALA A 187 9.07 -2.58 2.39
CA ALA A 187 10.44 -2.60 1.88
C ALA A 187 10.68 -1.55 0.79
N ALA A 188 9.71 -1.40 -0.14
CA ALA A 188 9.80 -0.36 -1.16
C ALA A 188 9.82 1.05 -0.55
N ARG A 189 8.97 1.33 0.44
CA ARG A 189 8.93 2.61 1.15
C ARG A 189 10.21 2.85 1.95
N TRP A 190 10.71 1.83 2.66
CA TRP A 190 11.95 1.94 3.43
C TRP A 190 13.14 2.29 2.53
N SER A 191 13.25 1.61 1.38
CA SER A 191 14.29 1.88 0.39
C SER A 191 14.17 3.28 -0.22
N ALA A 192 12.96 3.68 -0.65
CA ALA A 192 12.75 4.94 -1.36
C ALA A 192 12.89 6.17 -0.47
N PHE A 193 12.56 6.07 0.82
CA PHE A 193 12.53 7.19 1.76
C PHE A 193 13.59 7.12 2.85
N ASP A 194 14.55 6.20 2.74
CA ASP A 194 15.64 5.99 3.71
C ASP A 194 15.11 5.84 5.16
N ILE A 195 14.08 5.01 5.33
CA ILE A 195 13.48 4.78 6.65
C ILE A 195 14.44 3.96 7.52
N ARG A 196 14.78 4.49 8.68
CA ARG A 196 15.72 3.87 9.64
C ARG A 196 15.03 3.27 10.86
N PHE A 197 13.77 3.63 11.08
CA PHE A 197 12.98 3.14 12.20
C PHE A 197 11.51 3.01 11.78
N GLU A 198 10.91 1.85 12.08
CA GLU A 198 9.49 1.57 11.83
C GLU A 198 8.89 0.88 13.05
N ALA A 199 7.85 1.48 13.64
CA ALA A 199 7.05 0.84 14.68
C ALA A 199 5.82 0.20 14.04
N TYR A 200 5.46 -1.02 14.47
CA TYR A 200 4.30 -1.70 13.91
C TYR A 200 3.54 -2.53 14.95
N GLY A 201 2.25 -2.76 14.69
CA GLY A 201 1.40 -3.63 15.49
C GLY A 201 1.64 -5.11 15.21
N LYS A 202 1.28 -5.97 16.18
CA LYS A 202 1.45 -7.44 16.06
C LYS A 202 0.71 -8.05 14.87
N ASP A 203 -0.36 -7.40 14.43
CA ASP A 203 -1.22 -7.80 13.30
C ASP A 203 -0.51 -7.82 11.94
N ILE A 204 0.53 -7.01 11.75
CA ILE A 204 1.30 -6.97 10.49
C ILE A 204 2.68 -7.65 10.59
N MET A 205 2.99 -8.28 11.71
CA MET A 205 4.30 -8.91 11.97
C MET A 205 4.74 -9.87 10.86
N ASP A 206 3.83 -10.67 10.32
CA ASP A 206 4.15 -11.60 9.22
C ASP A 206 4.42 -10.87 7.89
N SER A 207 3.84 -9.68 7.70
CA SER A 207 4.20 -8.85 6.55
C SER A 207 5.58 -8.24 6.73
N VAL A 208 5.91 -7.78 7.94
CA VAL A 208 7.22 -7.18 8.24
C VAL A 208 8.35 -8.17 8.02
N LYS A 209 8.25 -9.42 8.48
CA LYS A 209 9.27 -10.47 8.23
C LYS A 209 9.61 -10.63 6.75
N VAL A 210 8.60 -10.58 5.89
CA VAL A 210 8.80 -10.67 4.43
C VAL A 210 9.46 -9.40 3.91
N ASN A 211 9.01 -8.23 4.39
CA ASN A 211 9.56 -6.94 3.97
C ASN A 211 11.02 -6.78 4.39
N ASP A 212 11.42 -7.26 5.57
CA ASP A 212 12.82 -7.26 6.02
C ASP A 212 13.68 -8.02 4.99
N TRP A 213 13.27 -9.23 4.63
CA TRP A 213 13.96 -10.02 3.64
C TRP A 213 13.97 -9.37 2.24
N VAL A 214 12.86 -8.74 1.83
CA VAL A 214 12.79 -8.02 0.53
C VAL A 214 13.72 -6.80 0.53
N ALA A 215 13.80 -6.06 1.63
CA ALA A 215 14.73 -4.93 1.76
C ALA A 215 16.18 -5.40 1.61
N ASP A 216 16.57 -6.42 2.39
CA ASP A 216 17.95 -6.91 2.45
C ASP A 216 18.35 -7.63 1.16
N GLU A 217 17.56 -8.58 0.67
CA GLU A 217 17.95 -9.54 -0.37
C GLU A 217 17.50 -9.16 -1.79
N ILE A 218 16.51 -8.31 -1.93
CA ILE A 218 15.96 -7.90 -3.23
C ILE A 218 16.33 -6.45 -3.56
N LEU A 219 16.15 -5.54 -2.60
CA LEU A 219 16.43 -4.13 -2.82
C LEU A 219 17.86 -3.73 -2.42
N GLY A 220 18.59 -4.58 -1.67
CA GLY A 220 19.96 -4.36 -1.28
C GLY A 220 20.14 -3.20 -0.29
N VAL A 221 19.12 -2.91 0.52
CA VAL A 221 19.15 -1.89 1.56
C VAL A 221 18.84 -2.52 2.92
N PRO A 222 19.48 -2.08 4.01
CA PRO A 222 19.19 -2.62 5.33
C PRO A 222 17.74 -2.29 5.73
N HIS A 223 17.03 -3.27 6.29
CA HIS A 223 15.72 -3.02 6.88
C HIS A 223 15.83 -2.09 8.11
N PRO A 224 14.77 -1.34 8.47
CA PRO A 224 14.80 -0.43 9.62
C PRO A 224 14.88 -1.15 10.96
N HIS A 225 15.28 -0.45 12.00
CA HIS A 225 15.06 -0.92 13.36
C HIS A 225 13.57 -0.93 13.70
N HIS A 226 13.12 -2.01 14.32
CA HIS A 226 11.71 -2.23 14.64
C HIS A 226 11.43 -2.17 16.15
N VAL A 227 10.22 -1.66 16.47
CA VAL A 227 9.59 -1.81 17.79
C VAL A 227 8.18 -2.35 17.60
N LYS A 228 7.83 -3.38 18.39
CA LYS A 228 6.54 -4.06 18.39
C LYS A 228 5.66 -3.59 19.53
#